data_3c621d4ced98b660c1062e771f738293
#
_entry.id   3c621d4ced98b660c1062e771f738293
#
_cell.length_a   1.000
_cell.length_b   1.000
_cell.length_c   1.000
_cell.angle_alpha   90.00
_cell.angle_beta   90.00
_cell.angle_gamma   90.00
#
_symmetry.space_group_name_H-M   'P 1'
#
loop_
_entity.id
_entity.type
_entity.pdbx_description
1 polymer ?
#
loop_
_entity_poly.entity_id
_entity_poly.type
_entity_poly.pdbx_seq_one_letter_code
_entity_poly.pdbx_strand_id
1 'polypeptide(L)'
;MIRWLHISDLHLNDGNFSSARLRDELPSFLKDKRMKCDYVFCTGDIRSANVRPNSFTEDMANYMRNICHAVGAPMERLFIVPGNHDVNIFAEGREDAIKHILPYDGYYKPDYGHIDTVDLEKLQSGKEDFVGFLSEFYDTDRVGLYKDCNNPHFSIETPDFNVLHVDTTLVYSQSGKATDLLVGLEKLYTVVRKLNQEKPTILLTHYPITSLLQEERRLLSNVLQMNNVRLWLAGHEHDHNLQKMKYLDSLQAGELHYETDANATILIGEYDSENYQCRVCAYTWMGRVSNY
;
A
#
# COMPACT_ATOMS: atom_id res chain seq x y z
N MET A 1 10.36 -11.90 -18.83
CA MET A 1 9.18 -11.04 -18.60
C MET A 1 8.63 -11.40 -17.23
N ILE A 2 8.42 -10.42 -16.36
CA ILE A 2 8.00 -10.56 -14.97
C ILE A 2 6.57 -10.08 -14.88
N ARG A 3 5.70 -10.87 -14.23
CA ARG A 3 4.29 -10.53 -14.08
C ARG A 3 3.96 -10.27 -12.61
N TRP A 4 3.11 -9.29 -12.37
CA TRP A 4 2.65 -8.96 -11.04
C TRP A 4 1.15 -8.69 -11.00
N LEU A 5 0.54 -9.01 -9.86
CA LEU A 5 -0.82 -8.65 -9.50
C LEU A 5 -0.78 -7.48 -8.50
N HIS A 6 -1.57 -6.43 -8.72
CA HIS A 6 -1.78 -5.35 -7.78
C HIS A 6 -3.24 -5.32 -7.34
N ILE A 7 -3.44 -5.36 -6.04
CA ILE A 7 -4.73 -5.31 -5.35
C ILE A 7 -4.67 -4.25 -4.25
N SER A 8 -5.81 -3.66 -3.92
CA SER A 8 -5.95 -2.66 -2.86
C SER A 8 -7.37 -2.64 -2.32
N ASP A 9 -7.56 -2.01 -1.17
CA ASP A 9 -8.88 -1.66 -0.63
C ASP A 9 -9.81 -2.89 -0.55
N LEU A 10 -9.32 -3.93 0.13
CA LEU A 10 -9.99 -5.24 0.22
C LEU A 10 -11.20 -5.21 1.15
N HIS A 11 -11.15 -4.43 2.22
CA HIS A 11 -12.22 -4.26 3.23
C HIS A 11 -12.88 -5.58 3.67
N LEU A 12 -12.05 -6.59 4.00
CA LEU A 12 -12.47 -8.00 4.13
C LEU A 12 -13.57 -8.29 5.16
N ASN A 13 -13.82 -7.39 6.10
CA ASN A 13 -14.83 -7.55 7.14
C ASN A 13 -15.96 -6.52 7.09
N ASP A 14 -16.27 -6.00 5.92
CA ASP A 14 -17.31 -4.97 5.75
C ASP A 14 -18.75 -5.46 5.92
N GLY A 15 -18.97 -6.77 5.85
CA GLY A 15 -20.31 -7.38 5.95
C GLY A 15 -21.20 -7.18 4.72
N ASN A 16 -20.71 -6.55 3.65
CA ASN A 16 -21.45 -6.34 2.42
C ASN A 16 -21.52 -7.64 1.60
N PHE A 17 -22.73 -8.04 1.21
CA PHE A 17 -22.95 -9.27 0.46
C PHE A 17 -22.25 -9.26 -0.92
N SER A 18 -22.31 -8.14 -1.64
CA SER A 18 -21.70 -8.04 -2.97
C SER A 18 -20.17 -8.10 -2.89
N SER A 19 -19.58 -7.49 -1.86
CA SER A 19 -18.14 -7.59 -1.58
C SER A 19 -17.74 -9.01 -1.17
N ALA A 20 -18.56 -9.69 -0.36
CA ALA A 20 -18.33 -11.09 -0.01
C ALA A 20 -18.30 -11.96 -1.26
N ARG A 21 -19.26 -11.79 -2.16
CA ARG A 21 -19.31 -12.52 -3.42
C ARG A 21 -18.12 -12.26 -4.32
N LEU A 22 -17.71 -11.00 -4.46
CA LEU A 22 -16.50 -10.64 -5.22
C LEU A 22 -15.26 -11.36 -4.64
N ARG A 23 -15.10 -11.33 -3.31
CA ARG A 23 -14.00 -12.00 -2.62
C ARG A 23 -13.97 -13.50 -2.85
N ASP A 24 -15.14 -14.15 -2.83
CA ASP A 24 -15.26 -15.59 -3.09
C ASP A 24 -14.95 -15.94 -4.56
N GLU A 25 -15.36 -15.10 -5.50
CA GLU A 25 -15.18 -15.32 -6.93
C GLU A 25 -13.74 -14.98 -7.42
N LEU A 26 -13.03 -14.02 -6.81
CA LEU A 26 -11.74 -13.54 -7.30
C LEU A 26 -10.65 -14.62 -7.38
N PRO A 27 -10.39 -15.45 -6.34
CA PRO A 27 -9.38 -16.49 -6.44
C PRO A 27 -9.69 -17.52 -7.54
N SER A 28 -10.98 -17.86 -7.70
CA SER A 28 -11.45 -18.76 -8.74
C SER A 28 -11.26 -18.17 -10.12
N PHE A 29 -11.60 -16.89 -10.31
CA PHE A 29 -11.39 -16.16 -11.55
C PHE A 29 -9.90 -16.12 -11.95
N LEU A 30 -9.00 -15.79 -11.03
CA LEU A 30 -7.56 -15.76 -11.28
C LEU A 30 -7.04 -17.12 -11.73
N LYS A 31 -7.51 -18.20 -11.08
CA LYS A 31 -7.14 -19.58 -11.42
C LYS A 31 -7.69 -20.01 -12.77
N ASP A 32 -8.97 -19.76 -13.04
CA ASP A 32 -9.65 -20.17 -14.28
C ASP A 32 -9.09 -19.46 -15.50
N LYS A 33 -8.72 -18.18 -15.33
CA LYS A 33 -8.02 -17.38 -16.35
C LYS A 33 -6.53 -17.72 -16.46
N ARG A 34 -6.02 -18.62 -15.60
CA ARG A 34 -4.60 -19.00 -15.53
C ARG A 34 -3.69 -17.76 -15.42
N MET A 35 -4.09 -16.79 -14.62
CA MET A 35 -3.34 -15.57 -14.39
C MET A 35 -2.13 -15.87 -13.50
N LYS A 36 -1.02 -16.26 -14.11
CA LYS A 36 0.22 -16.51 -13.40
C LYS A 36 0.96 -15.20 -13.16
N CYS A 37 1.34 -14.95 -11.89
CA CYS A 37 2.14 -13.80 -11.50
C CYS A 37 3.33 -14.25 -10.66
N ASP A 38 4.45 -13.55 -10.83
CA ASP A 38 5.66 -13.76 -10.03
C ASP A 38 5.58 -13.02 -8.70
N TYR A 39 4.80 -11.93 -8.63
CA TYR A 39 4.68 -11.04 -7.49
C TYR A 39 3.23 -10.63 -7.24
N VAL A 40 2.91 -10.37 -5.97
CA VAL A 40 1.63 -9.76 -5.56
C VAL A 40 1.93 -8.52 -4.72
N PHE A 41 1.34 -7.39 -5.10
CA PHE A 41 1.41 -6.13 -4.39
C PHE A 41 0.03 -5.80 -3.80
N CYS A 42 -0.02 -5.53 -2.50
CA CYS A 42 -1.23 -5.08 -1.80
C CYS A 42 -0.97 -3.71 -1.19
N THR A 43 -1.71 -2.71 -1.64
CA THR A 43 -1.50 -1.32 -1.22
C THR A 43 -2.44 -0.88 -0.10
N GLY A 44 -2.83 -1.80 0.78
CA GLY A 44 -3.47 -1.49 2.06
C GLY A 44 -4.99 -1.60 2.04
N ASP A 45 -5.58 -1.18 3.16
CA ASP A 45 -6.99 -1.31 3.49
C ASP A 45 -7.48 -2.75 3.35
N ILE A 46 -6.75 -3.67 4.03
CA ILE A 46 -7.09 -5.09 4.08
C ILE A 46 -8.38 -5.30 4.87
N ARG A 47 -8.52 -4.64 6.01
CA ARG A 47 -9.76 -4.62 6.79
C ARG A 47 -10.60 -3.37 6.48
N SER A 48 -11.89 -3.41 6.76
CA SER A 48 -12.75 -2.22 6.70
C SER A 48 -12.52 -1.31 7.91
N ALA A 49 -13.11 -0.10 7.89
CA ALA A 49 -12.96 0.94 8.91
C ALA A 49 -13.36 0.46 10.32
N ASN A 50 -12.55 -0.37 10.91
CA ASN A 50 -12.71 -0.87 12.25
C ASN A 50 -11.40 -0.75 13.01
N VAL A 51 -11.35 0.26 13.85
CA VAL A 51 -10.16 0.59 14.64
C VAL A 51 -10.08 -0.14 15.98
N ARG A 52 -10.85 -1.20 16.15
CA ARG A 52 -10.77 -2.03 17.35
C ARG A 52 -9.51 -2.89 17.29
N PRO A 53 -8.74 -3.02 18.40
CA PRO A 53 -7.66 -3.99 18.49
C PRO A 53 -8.12 -5.40 18.10
N ASN A 54 -7.22 -6.19 17.51
CA ASN A 54 -7.46 -7.59 17.11
C ASN A 54 -8.62 -7.76 16.10
N SER A 55 -8.85 -6.79 15.23
CA SER A 55 -9.85 -6.91 14.18
C SER A 55 -9.38 -7.68 12.94
N PHE A 56 -8.09 -7.98 12.82
CA PHE A 56 -7.57 -8.92 11.83
C PHE A 56 -7.89 -10.35 12.23
N THR A 57 -8.25 -11.18 11.25
CA THR A 57 -8.64 -12.57 11.47
C THR A 57 -7.82 -13.53 10.62
N GLU A 58 -7.81 -14.81 11.04
CA GLU A 58 -7.18 -15.88 10.25
C GLU A 58 -7.82 -16.00 8.85
N ASP A 59 -9.12 -15.75 8.72
CA ASP A 59 -9.80 -15.78 7.42
C ASP A 59 -9.24 -14.73 6.45
N MET A 60 -8.86 -13.54 6.94
CA MET A 60 -8.20 -12.52 6.12
C MET A 60 -6.82 -13.00 5.66
N ALA A 61 -6.05 -13.63 6.55
CA ALA A 61 -4.75 -14.20 6.20
C ALA A 61 -4.90 -15.33 5.19
N ASN A 62 -5.91 -16.19 5.37
CA ASN A 62 -6.22 -17.27 4.43
C ASN A 62 -6.65 -16.72 3.06
N TYR A 63 -7.39 -15.61 3.03
CA TYR A 63 -7.74 -14.95 1.78
C TYR A 63 -6.49 -14.49 1.00
N MET A 64 -5.53 -13.84 1.68
CA MET A 64 -4.26 -13.42 1.06
C MET A 64 -3.46 -14.61 0.54
N ARG A 65 -3.39 -15.72 1.31
CA ARG A 65 -2.77 -16.98 0.86
C ARG A 65 -3.45 -17.54 -0.40
N ASN A 66 -4.80 -17.51 -0.43
CA ASN A 66 -5.58 -18.01 -1.57
C ASN A 66 -5.34 -17.18 -2.83
N ILE A 67 -5.22 -15.86 -2.73
CA ILE A 67 -4.85 -14.99 -3.86
C ILE A 67 -3.46 -15.37 -4.40
N CYS A 68 -2.45 -15.43 -3.52
CA CYS A 68 -1.10 -15.82 -3.93
C CYS A 68 -1.07 -17.20 -4.58
N HIS A 69 -1.75 -18.18 -4.00
CA HIS A 69 -1.86 -19.52 -4.54
C HIS A 69 -2.56 -19.53 -5.92
N ALA A 70 -3.63 -18.76 -6.10
CA ALA A 70 -4.38 -18.68 -7.36
C ALA A 70 -3.50 -18.19 -8.53
N VAL A 71 -2.63 -17.22 -8.29
CA VAL A 71 -1.70 -16.70 -9.28
C VAL A 71 -0.36 -17.46 -9.32
N GLY A 72 -0.09 -18.33 -8.34
CA GLY A 72 1.14 -19.12 -8.25
C GLY A 72 2.35 -18.33 -7.73
N ALA A 73 2.13 -17.20 -7.07
CA ALA A 73 3.16 -16.44 -6.41
C ALA A 73 3.47 -17.05 -5.02
N PRO A 74 4.74 -17.25 -4.65
CA PRO A 74 5.10 -17.67 -3.31
C PRO A 74 4.88 -16.51 -2.31
N MET A 75 4.65 -16.84 -1.03
CA MET A 75 4.32 -15.83 0.00
C MET A 75 5.46 -14.82 0.22
N GLU A 76 6.69 -15.20 -0.01
CA GLU A 76 7.86 -14.31 0.05
C GLU A 76 7.81 -13.20 -0.99
N ARG A 77 6.99 -13.38 -2.04
CA ARG A 77 6.77 -12.42 -3.13
C ARG A 77 5.42 -11.68 -3.02
N LEU A 78 4.74 -11.81 -1.90
CA LEU A 78 3.67 -10.91 -1.49
C LEU A 78 4.30 -9.70 -0.80
N PHE A 79 3.91 -8.48 -1.17
CA PHE A 79 4.38 -7.22 -0.59
C PHE A 79 3.16 -6.38 -0.21
N ILE A 80 3.13 -5.91 1.04
CA ILE A 80 1.98 -5.21 1.62
C ILE A 80 2.46 -3.89 2.23
N VAL A 81 1.69 -2.83 2.08
CA VAL A 81 1.79 -1.61 2.89
C VAL A 81 0.47 -1.39 3.64
N PRO A 82 0.47 -0.76 4.81
CA PRO A 82 -0.78 -0.48 5.52
C PRO A 82 -1.60 0.59 4.81
N GLY A 83 -2.93 0.42 4.82
CA GLY A 83 -3.87 1.47 4.52
C GLY A 83 -4.36 2.18 5.80
N ASN A 84 -5.18 3.20 5.65
CA ASN A 84 -5.69 3.96 6.80
C ASN A 84 -6.65 3.13 7.67
N HIS A 85 -7.37 2.20 7.10
CA HIS A 85 -8.22 1.27 7.84
C HIS A 85 -7.40 0.21 8.60
N ASP A 86 -6.16 -0.04 8.22
CA ASP A 86 -5.27 -0.98 8.88
C ASP A 86 -4.59 -0.39 10.14
N VAL A 87 -4.74 0.92 10.37
CA VAL A 87 -4.14 1.65 11.48
C VAL A 87 -5.17 1.94 12.57
N ASN A 88 -4.80 1.68 13.82
CA ASN A 88 -5.58 2.11 14.99
C ASN A 88 -5.31 3.60 15.26
N ILE A 89 -6.22 4.47 14.81
CA ILE A 89 -6.12 5.93 14.99
C ILE A 89 -6.32 6.38 16.45
N PHE A 90 -6.82 5.49 17.31
CA PHE A 90 -7.02 5.77 18.75
C PHE A 90 -5.89 5.22 19.64
N ALA A 91 -4.77 4.78 19.04
CA ALA A 91 -3.60 4.35 19.80
C ALA A 91 -3.10 5.47 20.71
N GLU A 92 -2.66 5.10 21.92
CA GLU A 92 -2.27 6.06 22.96
C GLU A 92 -1.12 6.98 22.49
N GLY A 93 -1.31 8.28 22.69
CA GLY A 93 -0.34 9.31 22.32
C GLY A 93 -0.20 9.60 20.83
N ARG A 94 -0.85 8.83 19.95
CA ARG A 94 -0.75 9.00 18.51
C ARG A 94 -1.26 10.36 18.03
N GLU A 95 -2.44 10.78 18.50
CA GLU A 95 -3.02 12.07 18.11
C GLU A 95 -2.17 13.26 18.58
N ASP A 96 -1.51 13.15 19.73
CA ASP A 96 -0.62 14.20 20.22
C ASP A 96 0.69 14.26 19.38
N ALA A 97 1.23 13.11 19.00
CA ALA A 97 2.35 13.05 18.07
C ALA A 97 2.02 13.69 16.72
N ILE A 98 0.83 13.41 16.17
CA ILE A 98 0.35 14.03 14.93
C ILE A 98 0.26 15.55 15.05
N LYS A 99 -0.32 16.07 16.14
CA LYS A 99 -0.40 17.53 16.39
C LYS A 99 0.98 18.18 16.56
N HIS A 100 1.95 17.45 17.09
CA HIS A 100 3.31 17.94 17.24
C HIS A 100 4.03 18.04 15.88
N ILE A 101 3.77 17.09 14.98
CA ILE A 101 4.43 16.98 13.67
C ILE A 101 3.77 17.89 12.63
N LEU A 102 2.42 17.87 12.56
CA LEU A 102 1.69 18.65 11.57
C LEU A 102 1.61 20.13 11.93
N PRO A 103 1.74 21.03 10.96
CA PRO A 103 1.65 22.46 11.20
C PRO A 103 0.24 22.86 11.64
N TYR A 104 0.18 23.65 12.70
CA TYR A 104 -1.09 24.15 13.22
C TYR A 104 -1.77 25.19 12.31
N ASP A 105 -1.00 25.82 11.45
CA ASP A 105 -1.40 26.96 10.60
C ASP A 105 -1.33 26.68 9.10
N GLY A 106 -1.07 25.44 8.71
CA GLY A 106 -0.93 25.06 7.31
C GLY A 106 0.38 25.50 6.63
N TYR A 107 1.30 26.14 7.39
CA TYR A 107 2.62 26.50 6.86
C TYR A 107 3.61 25.36 7.02
N TYR A 108 4.24 24.97 5.91
CA TYR A 108 5.34 24.02 5.93
C TYR A 108 6.56 24.63 6.64
N LYS A 109 7.02 23.95 7.69
CA LYS A 109 8.31 24.31 8.31
C LYS A 109 9.43 23.50 7.66
N PRO A 110 10.65 24.06 7.52
CA PRO A 110 11.77 23.31 6.95
C PRO A 110 12.05 21.96 7.61
N ASP A 111 11.68 21.82 8.89
CA ASP A 111 11.90 20.64 9.70
C ASP A 111 10.79 19.58 9.61
N TYR A 112 9.74 19.78 8.81
CA TYR A 112 8.63 18.84 8.70
C TYR A 112 9.00 17.46 8.14
N GLY A 113 10.10 17.34 7.47
CA GLY A 113 10.62 16.03 7.09
C GLY A 113 11.20 15.27 8.29
N HIS A 114 11.38 15.93 9.45
CA HIS A 114 11.94 15.34 10.64
C HIS A 114 10.85 14.88 11.60
N ILE A 115 10.83 13.59 11.86
CA ILE A 115 9.99 12.98 12.90
C ILE A 115 10.93 12.40 13.94
N ASP A 116 10.83 12.90 15.18
CA ASP A 116 11.67 12.39 16.25
C ASP A 116 11.26 10.95 16.65
N THR A 117 12.15 10.27 17.37
CA THR A 117 11.94 8.85 17.72
C THR A 117 10.74 8.66 18.64
N VAL A 118 10.48 9.60 19.55
CA VAL A 118 9.37 9.49 20.52
C VAL A 118 8.03 9.61 19.82
N ASP A 119 7.89 10.57 18.90
CA ASP A 119 6.68 10.74 18.11
C ASP A 119 6.52 9.56 17.14
N LEU A 120 7.59 9.07 16.54
CA LEU A 120 7.54 7.91 15.64
C LEU A 120 7.10 6.65 16.38
N GLU A 121 7.57 6.38 17.60
CA GLU A 121 7.12 5.27 18.42
C GLU A 121 5.60 5.31 18.65
N LYS A 122 5.06 6.49 19.00
CA LYS A 122 3.61 6.69 19.17
C LYS A 122 2.84 6.48 17.86
N LEU A 123 3.37 6.94 16.73
CA LEU A 123 2.75 6.73 15.43
C LEU A 123 2.75 5.25 15.05
N GLN A 124 3.84 4.54 15.29
CA GLN A 124 4.00 3.12 14.99
C GLN A 124 3.11 2.23 15.87
N SER A 125 2.82 2.62 17.13
CA SER A 125 1.92 1.85 18.00
C SER A 125 0.53 1.64 17.40
N GLY A 126 0.08 2.55 16.55
CA GLY A 126 -1.19 2.39 15.80
C GLY A 126 -1.20 1.23 14.80
N LYS A 127 -0.03 0.65 14.48
CA LYS A 127 0.08 -0.46 13.52
C LYS A 127 0.34 -1.83 14.16
N GLU A 128 0.29 -1.94 15.48
CA GLU A 128 0.58 -3.20 16.18
C GLU A 128 -0.28 -4.37 15.69
N ASP A 129 -1.59 -4.15 15.53
CA ASP A 129 -2.52 -5.18 15.03
C ASP A 129 -2.18 -5.60 13.59
N PHE A 130 -1.89 -4.62 12.73
CA PHE A 130 -1.47 -4.86 11.34
C PHE A 130 -0.17 -5.67 11.30
N VAL A 131 0.81 -5.31 12.10
CA VAL A 131 2.08 -6.03 12.16
C VAL A 131 1.90 -7.43 12.75
N GLY A 132 1.00 -7.59 13.74
CA GLY A 132 0.58 -8.89 14.25
C GLY A 132 -0.01 -9.78 13.14
N PHE A 133 -0.87 -9.22 12.31
CA PHE A 133 -1.45 -9.89 11.15
C PHE A 133 -0.38 -10.34 10.12
N LEU A 134 0.62 -9.51 9.86
CA LEU A 134 1.70 -9.87 8.93
C LEU A 134 2.52 -11.08 9.40
N SER A 135 2.59 -11.34 10.71
CA SER A 135 3.29 -12.50 11.27
C SER A 135 2.63 -13.84 10.92
N GLU A 136 1.40 -13.83 10.40
CA GLU A 136 0.72 -15.02 9.89
C GLU A 136 1.36 -15.61 8.61
N PHE A 137 2.15 -14.80 7.87
CA PHE A 137 2.73 -15.22 6.59
C PHE A 137 4.16 -14.74 6.32
N TYR A 138 4.72 -13.87 7.16
CA TYR A 138 6.11 -13.44 7.03
C TYR A 138 6.96 -13.98 8.17
N ASP A 139 8.24 -14.18 7.88
CA ASP A 139 9.22 -14.51 8.89
C ASP A 139 9.52 -13.33 9.85
N THR A 140 10.24 -13.62 10.92
CA THR A 140 10.56 -12.63 11.95
C THR A 140 11.37 -11.45 11.41
N ASP A 141 12.29 -11.70 10.47
CA ASP A 141 13.17 -10.67 9.93
C ASP A 141 12.34 -9.68 9.09
N ARG A 142 11.43 -10.19 8.27
CA ARG A 142 10.55 -9.36 7.45
C ARG A 142 9.54 -8.59 8.30
N VAL A 143 8.92 -9.24 9.29
CA VAL A 143 8.04 -8.58 10.27
C VAL A 143 8.80 -7.49 11.03
N GLY A 144 10.08 -7.71 11.32
CA GLY A 144 10.97 -6.76 11.96
C GLY A 144 11.10 -5.43 11.20
N LEU A 145 11.05 -5.46 9.86
CA LEU A 145 11.08 -4.24 9.04
C LEU A 145 9.86 -3.34 9.28
N TYR A 146 8.69 -3.91 9.50
CA TYR A 146 7.46 -3.17 9.80
C TYR A 146 7.41 -2.66 11.24
N LYS A 147 8.21 -3.24 12.15
CA LYS A 147 8.29 -2.87 13.58
C LYS A 147 9.38 -1.84 13.87
N ASP A 148 10.20 -1.48 12.89
CA ASP A 148 11.32 -0.57 13.14
C ASP A 148 10.81 0.80 13.59
N CYS A 149 10.98 1.10 14.88
CA CYS A 149 10.59 2.39 15.46
C CYS A 149 11.54 3.53 15.09
N ASN A 150 12.65 3.26 14.40
CA ASN A 150 13.55 4.30 13.88
C ASN A 150 13.19 4.75 12.46
N ASN A 151 12.55 3.87 11.67
CA ASN A 151 12.15 4.19 10.31
C ASN A 151 10.87 3.45 9.91
N PRO A 152 9.80 4.16 9.51
CA PRO A 152 8.56 3.54 9.05
C PRO A 152 8.66 3.04 7.61
N HIS A 153 9.73 3.36 6.90
CA HIS A 153 9.98 3.01 5.51
C HIS A 153 11.12 2.03 5.40
N PHE A 154 11.03 1.13 4.45
CA PHE A 154 12.07 0.15 4.17
C PHE A 154 12.03 -0.31 2.72
N SER A 155 13.06 -0.98 2.27
CA SER A 155 13.12 -1.61 0.96
C SER A 155 13.50 -3.07 1.06
N ILE A 156 12.94 -3.88 0.18
CA ILE A 156 13.32 -5.28 -0.02
C ILE A 156 13.85 -5.41 -1.44
N GLU A 157 15.09 -5.88 -1.56
CA GLU A 157 15.65 -6.21 -2.85
C GLU A 157 15.19 -7.59 -3.30
N THR A 158 14.67 -7.68 -4.52
CA THR A 158 14.31 -8.94 -5.18
C THR A 158 15.31 -9.25 -6.30
N PRO A 159 15.24 -10.43 -6.91
CA PRO A 159 16.06 -10.69 -8.11
C PRO A 159 15.84 -9.66 -9.23
N ASP A 160 14.65 -9.10 -9.35
CA ASP A 160 14.21 -8.34 -10.51
C ASP A 160 14.20 -6.82 -10.28
N PHE A 161 13.86 -6.37 -9.06
CA PHE A 161 13.72 -4.96 -8.71
C PHE A 161 13.81 -4.74 -7.20
N ASN A 162 13.97 -3.48 -6.80
CA ASN A 162 13.75 -3.09 -5.41
C ASN A 162 12.26 -2.85 -5.18
N VAL A 163 11.72 -3.28 -4.04
CA VAL A 163 10.38 -2.94 -3.57
C VAL A 163 10.52 -1.97 -2.41
N LEU A 164 10.16 -0.71 -2.63
CA LEU A 164 10.22 0.36 -1.64
C LEU A 164 8.86 0.50 -0.97
N HIS A 165 8.79 0.18 0.33
CA HIS A 165 7.61 0.33 1.16
C HIS A 165 7.63 1.71 1.81
N VAL A 166 6.64 2.54 1.51
CA VAL A 166 6.49 3.87 2.11
C VAL A 166 5.15 3.95 2.83
N ASP A 167 5.23 4.09 4.13
CA ASP A 167 4.05 4.30 4.96
C ASP A 167 3.54 5.72 4.81
N THR A 168 2.42 5.86 4.11
CA THR A 168 1.71 7.13 3.92
C THR A 168 0.59 7.35 4.94
N THR A 169 0.40 6.40 5.87
CA THR A 169 -0.65 6.47 6.90
C THR A 169 -0.15 7.06 8.23
N LEU A 170 1.13 7.43 8.31
CA LEU A 170 1.79 7.87 9.55
C LEU A 170 0.98 8.90 10.31
N VAL A 171 0.57 9.96 9.64
CA VAL A 171 -0.15 11.09 10.25
C VAL A 171 -1.64 11.09 9.94
N TYR A 172 -2.19 9.97 9.46
CA TYR A 172 -3.63 9.83 9.35
C TYR A 172 -4.28 9.86 10.75
N SER A 173 -5.23 10.76 10.96
CA SER A 173 -5.72 11.14 12.29
C SER A 173 -7.20 10.83 12.51
N GLN A 174 -7.66 10.99 13.74
CA GLN A 174 -9.08 10.89 14.10
C GLN A 174 -9.97 11.89 13.34
N SER A 175 -9.41 12.96 12.80
CA SER A 175 -10.15 13.89 11.94
C SER A 175 -10.60 13.27 10.62
N GLY A 176 -10.05 12.11 10.26
CA GLY A 176 -10.34 11.40 9.01
C GLY A 176 -9.93 12.14 7.75
N LYS A 177 -9.09 13.18 7.86
CA LYS A 177 -8.59 13.88 6.67
C LYS A 177 -7.57 13.03 5.94
N ALA A 178 -7.87 12.72 4.69
CA ALA A 178 -7.00 12.01 3.77
C ALA A 178 -6.12 12.95 2.94
N THR A 179 -6.07 14.23 3.28
CA THR A 179 -5.27 15.27 2.62
C THR A 179 -4.27 15.87 3.61
N ASP A 180 -3.23 16.47 3.09
CA ASP A 180 -2.19 17.11 3.89
C ASP A 180 -1.37 16.12 4.74
N LEU A 181 -1.25 14.88 4.22
CA LEU A 181 -0.41 13.84 4.82
C LEU A 181 1.07 14.10 4.57
N LEU A 182 1.91 13.53 5.41
CA LEU A 182 3.36 13.53 5.20
C LEU A 182 3.96 12.14 5.46
N VAL A 183 5.08 11.85 4.81
CA VAL A 183 5.80 10.58 4.94
C VAL A 183 7.05 10.68 5.81
N GLY A 184 7.53 11.90 6.13
CA GLY A 184 8.79 12.08 6.82
C GLY A 184 9.99 11.87 5.89
N LEU A 185 10.25 12.82 5.01
CA LEU A 185 11.23 12.70 3.92
C LEU A 185 12.64 12.35 4.38
N GLU A 186 13.07 12.80 5.57
CA GLU A 186 14.37 12.44 6.13
C GLU A 186 14.49 10.93 6.35
N LYS A 187 13.45 10.31 6.90
CA LYS A 187 13.39 8.85 7.11
C LYS A 187 13.41 8.13 5.77
N LEU A 188 12.58 8.55 4.81
CA LEU A 188 12.57 8.00 3.47
C LEU A 188 13.92 8.13 2.77
N TYR A 189 14.58 9.29 2.88
CA TYR A 189 15.87 9.53 2.26
C TYR A 189 16.93 8.54 2.72
N THR A 190 16.91 8.13 3.99
CA THR A 190 17.84 7.12 4.52
C THR A 190 17.67 5.74 3.89
N VAL A 191 16.46 5.42 3.43
CA VAL A 191 16.14 4.16 2.75
C VAL A 191 16.53 4.22 1.28
N VAL A 192 16.10 5.27 0.56
CA VAL A 192 16.32 5.34 -0.89
C VAL A 192 17.80 5.41 -1.26
N ARG A 193 18.64 5.98 -0.38
CA ARG A 193 20.11 5.99 -0.58
C ARG A 193 20.76 4.60 -0.56
N LYS A 194 20.08 3.60 0.00
CA LYS A 194 20.56 2.20 0.10
C LYS A 194 20.04 1.32 -1.02
N LEU A 195 19.16 1.83 -1.87
CA LEU A 195 18.61 1.07 -3.00
C LEU A 195 19.72 0.64 -3.96
N ASN A 196 19.60 -0.57 -4.46
CA ASN A 196 20.46 -1.04 -5.55
C ASN A 196 20.11 -0.25 -6.83
N GLN A 197 20.98 0.65 -7.24
CA GLN A 197 20.77 1.54 -8.39
C GLN A 197 20.82 0.82 -9.75
N GLU A 198 21.31 -0.42 -9.79
CA GLU A 198 21.33 -1.24 -11.01
C GLU A 198 19.95 -1.85 -11.30
N LYS A 199 19.05 -1.85 -10.31
CA LYS A 199 17.69 -2.38 -10.43
C LYS A 199 16.67 -1.26 -10.46
N PRO A 200 15.58 -1.38 -11.25
CA PRO A 200 14.45 -0.47 -11.13
C PRO A 200 13.81 -0.62 -9.77
N THR A 201 13.16 0.42 -9.30
CA THR A 201 12.45 0.41 -8.02
C THR A 201 10.95 0.57 -8.25
N ILE A 202 10.16 -0.30 -7.62
CA ILE A 202 8.72 -0.20 -7.47
C ILE A 202 8.43 0.39 -6.09
N LEU A 203 7.69 1.49 -6.06
CA LEU A 203 7.24 2.15 -4.84
C LEU A 203 5.83 1.68 -4.51
N LEU A 204 5.62 1.26 -3.26
CA LEU A 204 4.32 0.92 -2.70
C LEU A 204 3.91 1.96 -1.65
N THR A 205 2.72 2.51 -1.80
CA THR A 205 2.04 3.36 -0.81
C THR A 205 0.56 3.00 -0.78
N HIS A 206 -0.15 3.37 0.28
CA HIS A 206 -1.61 3.35 0.24
C HIS A 206 -2.14 4.63 -0.39
N TYR A 207 -1.80 5.77 0.17
CA TYR A 207 -2.22 7.06 -0.38
C TYR A 207 -1.44 7.44 -1.63
N PRO A 208 -2.13 8.00 -2.66
CA PRO A 208 -1.46 8.56 -3.81
C PRO A 208 -0.75 9.88 -3.46
N ILE A 209 0.09 10.36 -4.38
CA ILE A 209 0.87 11.60 -4.18
C ILE A 209 -0.02 12.82 -3.92
N THR A 210 -1.22 12.82 -4.45
CA THR A 210 -2.20 13.92 -4.32
C THR A 210 -2.65 14.15 -2.88
N SER A 211 -2.58 13.14 -2.04
CA SER A 211 -2.96 13.19 -0.63
C SER A 211 -1.89 13.81 0.28
N LEU A 212 -0.66 13.96 -0.21
CA LEU A 212 0.43 14.53 0.57
C LEU A 212 0.41 16.06 0.56
N LEU A 213 0.97 16.69 1.58
CA LEU A 213 1.28 18.13 1.62
C LEU A 213 1.99 18.58 0.34
N GLN A 214 1.65 19.74 -0.19
CA GLN A 214 2.14 20.21 -1.48
C GLN A 214 3.67 20.27 -1.55
N GLU A 215 4.30 20.77 -0.50
CA GLU A 215 5.76 20.88 -0.40
C GLU A 215 6.41 19.50 -0.34
N GLU A 216 5.82 18.57 0.40
CA GLU A 216 6.32 17.21 0.50
C GLU A 216 6.19 16.48 -0.83
N ARG A 217 5.08 16.66 -1.55
CA ARG A 217 4.92 16.13 -2.92
C ARG A 217 6.06 16.55 -3.83
N ARG A 218 6.41 17.84 -3.82
CA ARG A 218 7.49 18.37 -4.65
C ARG A 218 8.84 17.77 -4.31
N LEU A 219 9.16 17.69 -3.02
CA LEU A 219 10.43 17.15 -2.54
C LEU A 219 10.50 15.62 -2.77
N LEU A 220 9.41 14.92 -2.48
CA LEU A 220 9.30 13.48 -2.72
C LEU A 220 9.52 13.14 -4.20
N SER A 221 8.88 13.87 -5.12
CA SER A 221 9.06 13.66 -6.56
C SER A 221 10.53 13.76 -6.97
N ASN A 222 11.28 14.72 -6.43
CA ASN A 222 12.71 14.84 -6.68
C ASN A 222 13.51 13.65 -6.13
N VAL A 223 13.21 13.22 -4.90
CA VAL A 223 13.88 12.07 -4.26
C VAL A 223 13.65 10.79 -5.07
N LEU A 224 12.41 10.54 -5.49
CA LEU A 224 12.05 9.37 -6.27
C LEU A 224 12.73 9.36 -7.64
N GLN A 225 12.75 10.50 -8.33
CA GLN A 225 13.41 10.64 -9.62
C GLN A 225 14.91 10.34 -9.56
N MET A 226 15.59 10.83 -8.52
CA MET A 226 17.05 10.66 -8.36
C MET A 226 17.46 9.24 -7.98
N ASN A 227 16.52 8.38 -7.56
CA ASN A 227 16.79 7.06 -7.02
C ASN A 227 16.17 5.91 -7.83
N ASN A 228 16.07 6.09 -9.14
CA ASN A 228 15.62 5.06 -10.10
C ASN A 228 14.24 4.44 -9.78
N VAL A 229 13.34 5.20 -9.14
CA VAL A 229 11.95 4.78 -8.96
C VAL A 229 11.21 4.96 -10.27
N ARG A 230 10.61 3.87 -10.79
CA ARG A 230 10.00 3.83 -12.13
C ARG A 230 8.49 3.60 -12.10
N LEU A 231 8.01 2.91 -11.08
CA LEU A 231 6.61 2.58 -10.93
C LEU A 231 6.17 2.87 -9.50
N TRP A 232 5.05 3.55 -9.36
CA TRP A 232 4.39 3.82 -8.09
C TRP A 232 3.03 3.13 -8.08
N LEU A 233 2.83 2.20 -7.15
CA LEU A 233 1.56 1.51 -6.92
C LEU A 233 0.90 2.10 -5.68
N ALA A 234 -0.36 2.52 -5.81
CA ALA A 234 -1.16 3.10 -4.73
C ALA A 234 -2.60 2.56 -4.74
N GLY A 235 -3.34 2.82 -3.66
CA GLY A 235 -4.78 2.54 -3.50
C GLY A 235 -5.55 3.80 -3.11
N HIS A 236 -6.49 3.64 -2.17
CA HIS A 236 -7.25 4.67 -1.47
C HIS A 236 -8.37 5.36 -2.25
N GLU A 237 -8.16 5.70 -3.50
CA GLU A 237 -9.14 6.47 -4.29
C GLU A 237 -10.33 5.60 -4.77
N HIS A 238 -10.29 4.30 -4.51
CA HIS A 238 -11.30 3.31 -4.91
C HIS A 238 -11.57 3.23 -6.42
N ASP A 239 -10.84 4.00 -7.20
CA ASP A 239 -10.92 4.00 -8.66
C ASP A 239 -9.55 3.69 -9.27
N HIS A 240 -9.54 2.90 -10.35
CA HIS A 240 -8.30 2.61 -11.02
C HIS A 240 -7.88 3.79 -11.90
N ASN A 241 -6.65 4.22 -11.76
CA ASN A 241 -6.12 5.36 -12.48
C ASN A 241 -4.66 5.13 -12.89
N LEU A 242 -4.30 5.63 -14.06
CA LEU A 242 -2.94 5.71 -14.55
C LEU A 242 -2.54 7.18 -14.69
N GLN A 243 -1.63 7.64 -13.85
CA GLN A 243 -1.02 8.96 -13.97
C GLN A 243 0.39 8.84 -14.53
N LYS A 244 0.62 9.40 -15.70
CA LYS A 244 1.97 9.54 -16.26
C LYS A 244 2.62 10.79 -15.72
N MET A 245 3.66 10.61 -14.94
CA MET A 245 4.54 11.67 -14.52
C MET A 245 5.76 11.73 -15.44
N LYS A 246 6.49 12.83 -15.41
CA LYS A 246 7.65 13.04 -16.30
C LYS A 246 8.70 11.90 -16.25
N TYR A 247 8.86 11.25 -15.09
CA TYR A 247 9.92 10.27 -14.84
C TYR A 247 9.42 8.99 -14.17
N LEU A 248 8.15 8.91 -13.85
CA LEU A 248 7.56 7.88 -13.01
C LEU A 248 6.11 7.66 -13.43
N ASP A 249 5.73 6.42 -13.66
CA ASP A 249 4.33 6.05 -13.86
C ASP A 249 3.70 5.73 -12.50
N SER A 250 2.57 6.34 -12.19
CA SER A 250 1.77 6.02 -11.00
C SER A 250 0.51 5.28 -11.41
N LEU A 251 0.27 4.16 -10.75
CA LEU A 251 -0.88 3.30 -10.95
C LEU A 251 -1.65 3.18 -9.64
N GLN A 252 -2.93 3.47 -9.69
CA GLN A 252 -3.86 3.20 -8.61
C GLN A 252 -4.68 1.96 -8.94
N ALA A 253 -4.75 0.99 -8.02
CA ALA A 253 -5.72 -0.08 -8.11
C ALA A 253 -7.10 0.46 -7.74
N GLY A 254 -8.16 -0.10 -8.32
CA GLY A 254 -9.50 0.07 -7.81
C GLY A 254 -9.69 -0.73 -6.52
N GLU A 255 -10.81 -0.51 -5.86
CA GLU A 255 -11.17 -1.26 -4.66
C GLU A 255 -11.54 -2.71 -5.00
N LEU A 256 -11.35 -3.61 -4.05
CA LEU A 256 -11.92 -4.96 -4.05
C LEU A 256 -13.13 -5.07 -3.11
N HIS A 257 -13.75 -3.96 -2.89
CA HIS A 257 -14.99 -3.75 -2.19
C HIS A 257 -16.05 -3.24 -3.17
N TYR A 258 -17.29 -3.69 -3.07
CA TYR A 258 -18.36 -3.27 -3.95
C TYR A 258 -19.22 -2.21 -3.26
N GLU A 259 -19.05 -0.98 -3.65
CA GLU A 259 -20.01 0.09 -3.42
C GLU A 259 -20.87 0.30 -4.69
N THR A 260 -22.05 0.86 -4.53
CA THR A 260 -23.11 0.87 -5.57
C THR A 260 -22.71 1.49 -6.91
N ASP A 261 -21.64 2.26 -6.97
CA ASP A 261 -21.20 2.99 -8.15
C ASP A 261 -19.72 2.75 -8.52
N ALA A 262 -18.99 1.93 -7.76
CA ALA A 262 -17.60 1.63 -8.01
C ALA A 262 -17.42 0.25 -8.66
N ASN A 263 -16.50 0.16 -9.61
CA ASN A 263 -16.14 -1.08 -10.27
C ASN A 263 -14.90 -1.67 -9.59
N ALA A 264 -15.08 -2.78 -8.88
CA ALA A 264 -13.96 -3.50 -8.28
C ALA A 264 -12.95 -3.89 -9.36
N THR A 265 -11.69 -3.48 -9.19
CA THR A 265 -10.67 -3.61 -10.23
C THR A 265 -9.34 -4.09 -9.67
N ILE A 266 -8.78 -5.12 -10.30
CA ILE A 266 -7.40 -5.57 -10.10
C ILE A 266 -6.54 -5.14 -11.29
N LEU A 267 -5.24 -4.95 -11.04
CA LEU A 267 -4.28 -4.66 -12.11
C LEU A 267 -3.31 -5.83 -12.27
N ILE A 268 -3.10 -6.26 -13.51
CA ILE A 268 -2.05 -7.21 -13.90
C ILE A 268 -1.01 -6.46 -14.71
N GLY A 269 0.22 -6.42 -14.21
CA GLY A 269 1.35 -5.83 -14.91
C GLY A 269 2.30 -6.88 -15.45
N GLU A 270 2.92 -6.55 -16.57
CA GLU A 270 4.01 -7.29 -17.20
C GLU A 270 5.19 -6.35 -17.39
N TYR A 271 6.33 -6.69 -16.82
CA TYR A 271 7.56 -5.93 -16.96
C TYR A 271 8.57 -6.70 -17.79
N ASP A 272 9.05 -6.06 -18.84
CA ASP A 272 10.14 -6.55 -19.67
C ASP A 272 11.44 -5.87 -19.24
N SER A 273 12.30 -6.63 -18.57
CA SER A 273 13.59 -6.12 -18.07
C SER A 273 14.60 -5.83 -19.18
N GLU A 274 14.46 -6.44 -20.35
CA GLU A 274 15.38 -6.23 -21.48
C GLU A 274 15.08 -4.90 -22.20
N ASN A 275 13.78 -4.58 -22.35
CA ASN A 275 13.34 -3.38 -23.05
C ASN A 275 12.86 -2.25 -22.11
N TYR A 276 12.88 -2.47 -20.79
CA TYR A 276 12.39 -1.53 -19.76
C TYR A 276 10.95 -1.08 -20.00
N GLN A 277 10.09 -1.98 -20.49
CA GLN A 277 8.71 -1.70 -20.79
C GLN A 277 7.78 -2.34 -19.75
N CYS A 278 6.80 -1.59 -19.32
CA CYS A 278 5.72 -2.10 -18.47
C CYS A 278 4.39 -2.01 -19.21
N ARG A 279 3.66 -3.13 -19.26
CA ARG A 279 2.30 -3.19 -19.75
C ARG A 279 1.38 -3.49 -18.57
N VAL A 280 0.26 -2.79 -18.48
CA VAL A 280 -0.72 -3.01 -17.41
C VAL A 280 -2.09 -3.23 -18.02
N CYS A 281 -2.80 -4.23 -17.51
CA CYS A 281 -4.18 -4.53 -17.84
C CYS A 281 -5.03 -4.42 -16.56
N ALA A 282 -6.10 -3.64 -16.63
CA ALA A 282 -7.11 -3.57 -15.59
C ALA A 282 -8.21 -4.61 -15.87
N TYR A 283 -8.60 -5.34 -14.82
CA TYR A 283 -9.70 -6.30 -14.86
C TYR A 283 -10.75 -5.85 -13.87
N THR A 284 -11.88 -5.39 -14.39
CA THR A 284 -12.98 -4.87 -13.59
C THR A 284 -14.05 -5.95 -13.44
N TRP A 285 -14.50 -6.16 -12.20
CA TRP A 285 -15.60 -7.07 -11.91
C TRP A 285 -16.94 -6.40 -12.22
N MET A 286 -17.65 -6.95 -13.18
CA MET A 286 -18.99 -6.53 -13.53
C MET A 286 -19.97 -7.49 -12.87
N GLY A 287 -20.57 -7.08 -11.76
CA GLY A 287 -21.66 -7.86 -11.15
C GLY A 287 -22.68 -8.24 -12.22
N ARG A 288 -23.09 -9.51 -12.30
CA ARG A 288 -24.15 -9.90 -13.22
C ARG A 288 -25.42 -9.15 -12.82
N VAL A 289 -25.81 -8.19 -13.62
CA VAL A 289 -27.18 -7.69 -13.61
C VAL A 289 -28.04 -8.87 -14.06
N SER A 290 -28.72 -9.53 -13.13
CA SER A 290 -29.77 -10.47 -13.47
C SER A 290 -30.84 -9.64 -14.17
N ASN A 291 -30.94 -9.78 -15.50
CA ASN A 291 -32.12 -9.35 -16.21
C ASN A 291 -33.28 -10.17 -15.65
N TYR A 292 -34.11 -9.57 -14.81
CA TYR A 292 -35.45 -10.04 -14.52
C TYR A 292 -36.42 -9.50 -15.58
#